data_decb49351900611723755244e10ac417
#
_entry.id   decb49351900611723755244e10ac417
#
_cell.length_a   1.000
_cell.length_b   1.000
_cell.length_c   1.000
_cell.angle_alpha   90.00
_cell.angle_beta   90.00
_cell.angle_gamma   90.00
#
_symmetry.space_group_name_H-M   'P 1'
#
loop_
_entity.id
_entity.type
_entity.pdbx_description
1 polymer ?
#
loop_
_entity_poly.entity_id
_entity_poly.type
_entity_poly.pdbx_seq_one_letter_code
_entity_poly.pdbx_strand_id
1 'polypeptide(L)'
;MKLDSLDEILRFAIRKEADSAAFYKMAADRSTPGVKKTFEELAKMEEGHKKKLEGFDLKKIGQMKLKETKGLGMSEMMEDVPFSSDMSYADLLRMAIKNEEKSQRLYLNTEKMVTEPNLKKLLLILAQEESTHKEQLEKIYDEDILKEF
;
A
#
# COMPACT_ATOMS: atom_id res chain seq x y z
N MET A 1 14.30 -5.56 -10.09
CA MET A 1 14.03 -4.12 -10.15
C MET A 1 15.12 -3.38 -9.40
N LYS A 2 15.77 -2.45 -10.06
CA LYS A 2 16.77 -1.64 -9.40
C LYS A 2 16.11 -0.44 -8.72
N LEU A 3 16.46 -0.18 -7.46
CA LEU A 3 15.91 0.93 -6.68
C LEU A 3 16.82 2.17 -6.77
N ASP A 4 17.30 2.45 -7.99
CA ASP A 4 18.33 3.48 -8.20
C ASP A 4 17.74 4.87 -8.41
N SER A 5 16.43 4.98 -8.64
CA SER A 5 15.82 6.27 -8.93
C SER A 5 14.48 6.41 -8.22
N LEU A 6 14.15 7.63 -7.86
CA LEU A 6 12.89 7.96 -7.20
C LEU A 6 11.70 7.69 -8.13
N ASP A 7 11.85 7.94 -9.43
CA ASP A 7 10.76 7.65 -10.37
C ASP A 7 10.45 6.16 -10.46
N GLU A 8 11.43 5.27 -10.36
CA GLU A 8 11.19 3.83 -10.31
C GLU A 8 10.42 3.43 -9.05
N ILE A 9 10.80 4.00 -7.92
CA ILE A 9 10.11 3.75 -6.64
C ILE A 9 8.65 4.21 -6.74
N LEU A 10 8.41 5.41 -7.28
CA LEU A 10 7.05 5.95 -7.41
C LEU A 10 6.22 5.19 -8.45
N ARG A 11 6.83 4.74 -9.56
CA ARG A 11 6.15 3.87 -10.53
C ARG A 11 5.75 2.55 -9.90
N PHE A 12 6.63 1.98 -9.09
CA PHE A 12 6.30 0.78 -8.34
C PHE A 12 5.14 1.04 -7.36
N ALA A 13 5.17 2.15 -6.65
CA ALA A 13 4.11 2.52 -5.72
C ALA A 13 2.76 2.67 -6.44
N ILE A 14 2.75 3.32 -7.59
CA ILE A 14 1.54 3.49 -8.42
C ILE A 14 0.97 2.12 -8.83
N ARG A 15 1.83 1.22 -9.31
CA ARG A 15 1.41 -0.13 -9.67
C ARG A 15 0.88 -0.89 -8.45
N LYS A 16 1.55 -0.76 -7.31
CA LYS A 16 1.12 -1.40 -6.08
C LYS A 16 -0.26 -0.91 -5.63
N GLU A 17 -0.53 0.39 -5.75
CA GLU A 17 -1.85 0.93 -5.43
C GLU A 17 -2.93 0.38 -6.36
N ALA A 18 -2.63 0.27 -7.65
CA ALA A 18 -3.57 -0.32 -8.62
C ALA A 18 -3.84 -1.79 -8.30
N ASP A 19 -2.81 -2.55 -7.96
CA ASP A 19 -2.94 -3.96 -7.60
C ASP A 19 -3.74 -4.13 -6.30
N SER A 20 -3.51 -3.26 -5.32
CA SER A 20 -4.24 -3.25 -4.05
C SER A 20 -5.72 -2.94 -4.27
N ALA A 21 -6.04 -1.96 -5.12
CA ALA A 21 -7.42 -1.63 -5.45
C ALA A 21 -8.14 -2.83 -6.09
N ALA A 22 -7.48 -3.50 -7.03
CA ALA A 22 -8.03 -4.70 -7.68
C ALA A 22 -8.24 -5.83 -6.66
N PHE A 23 -7.27 -6.01 -5.76
CA PHE A 23 -7.36 -7.00 -4.69
C PHE A 23 -8.59 -6.75 -3.80
N TYR A 24 -8.79 -5.50 -3.36
CA TYR A 24 -9.94 -5.17 -2.49
C TYR A 24 -11.28 -5.33 -3.20
N LYS A 25 -11.35 -5.01 -4.50
CA LYS A 25 -12.58 -5.25 -5.28
C LYS A 25 -12.93 -6.74 -5.32
N MET A 26 -11.95 -7.58 -5.53
CA MET A 26 -12.12 -9.02 -5.53
C MET A 26 -12.49 -9.54 -4.14
N ALA A 27 -11.79 -9.05 -3.09
CA ALA A 27 -12.07 -9.45 -1.72
C ALA A 27 -13.50 -9.06 -1.30
N ALA A 28 -14.00 -7.93 -1.78
CA ALA A 28 -15.38 -7.51 -1.53
C ALA A 28 -16.39 -8.53 -2.01
N ASP A 29 -16.14 -9.14 -3.17
CA ASP A 29 -17.06 -10.15 -3.73
C ASP A 29 -17.05 -11.46 -2.94
N ARG A 30 -16.06 -11.69 -2.10
CA ARG A 30 -15.89 -12.93 -1.32
C ARG A 30 -16.11 -12.74 0.17
N SER A 31 -16.45 -11.54 0.61
CA SER A 31 -16.64 -11.22 2.02
C SER A 31 -18.11 -11.23 2.41
N THR A 32 -18.38 -11.20 3.72
CA THR A 32 -19.73 -11.04 4.25
C THR A 32 -20.29 -9.67 3.89
N PRO A 33 -21.62 -9.49 3.80
CA PRO A 33 -22.21 -8.20 3.43
C PRO A 33 -21.74 -7.03 4.29
N GLY A 34 -21.51 -7.24 5.59
CA GLY A 34 -21.03 -6.18 6.49
C GLY A 34 -19.61 -5.72 6.18
N VAL A 35 -18.77 -6.62 5.68
CA VAL A 35 -17.38 -6.33 5.36
C VAL A 35 -17.20 -5.91 3.91
N LYS A 36 -18.11 -6.31 3.01
CA LYS A 36 -18.06 -5.96 1.60
C LYS A 36 -17.90 -4.45 1.38
N LYS A 37 -18.71 -3.65 2.07
CA LYS A 37 -18.65 -2.20 1.95
C LYS A 37 -17.29 -1.64 2.36
N THR A 38 -16.71 -2.20 3.42
CA THR A 38 -15.37 -1.79 3.89
C THR A 38 -14.32 -2.05 2.81
N PHE A 39 -14.34 -3.22 2.17
CA PHE A 39 -13.40 -3.52 1.09
C PHE A 39 -13.62 -2.63 -0.13
N GLU A 40 -14.87 -2.31 -0.47
CA GLU A 40 -15.16 -1.38 -1.56
C GLU A 40 -14.62 0.03 -1.27
N GLU A 41 -14.73 0.49 -0.03
CA GLU A 41 -14.17 1.77 0.40
C GLU A 41 -12.65 1.77 0.36
N LEU A 42 -12.01 0.67 0.82
CA LEU A 42 -10.56 0.53 0.74
C LEU A 42 -10.09 0.56 -0.71
N ALA A 43 -10.80 -0.10 -1.62
CA ALA A 43 -10.46 -0.07 -3.05
C ALA A 43 -10.49 1.36 -3.60
N LYS A 44 -11.49 2.14 -3.24
CA LYS A 44 -11.58 3.55 -3.66
C LYS A 44 -10.44 4.39 -3.11
N MET A 45 -10.04 4.14 -1.87
CA MET A 45 -8.93 4.87 -1.25
C MET A 45 -7.61 4.56 -1.94
N GLU A 46 -7.36 3.30 -2.29
CA GLU A 46 -6.15 2.91 -3.01
C GLU A 46 -6.12 3.55 -4.41
N GLU A 47 -7.26 3.64 -5.10
CA GLU A 47 -7.35 4.37 -6.36
C GLU A 47 -7.06 5.86 -6.19
N GLY A 48 -7.51 6.45 -5.09
CA GLY A 48 -7.21 7.83 -4.74
C GLY A 48 -5.73 8.06 -4.50
N HIS A 49 -5.06 7.14 -3.80
CA HIS A 49 -3.61 7.17 -3.57
C HIS A 49 -2.86 7.13 -4.90
N LYS A 50 -3.27 6.24 -5.79
CA LYS A 50 -2.69 6.13 -7.12
C LYS A 50 -2.76 7.46 -7.87
N LYS A 51 -3.93 8.09 -7.88
CA LYS A 51 -4.11 9.39 -8.55
C LYS A 51 -3.23 10.48 -7.97
N LYS A 52 -3.09 10.53 -6.66
CA LYS A 52 -2.23 11.50 -5.98
C LYS A 52 -0.77 11.31 -6.38
N LEU A 53 -0.30 10.07 -6.45
CA LEU A 53 1.06 9.77 -6.89
C LEU A 53 1.27 10.12 -8.37
N GLU A 54 0.30 9.82 -9.22
CA GLU A 54 0.35 10.13 -10.64
C GLU A 54 0.35 11.64 -10.91
N GLY A 55 -0.11 12.43 -9.95
CA GLY A 55 -0.10 13.90 -10.04
C GLY A 55 1.28 14.52 -10.02
N PHE A 56 2.32 13.76 -9.66
CA PHE A 56 3.70 14.24 -9.68
C PHE A 56 4.34 14.02 -11.04
N ASP A 57 5.15 15.00 -11.47
CA ASP A 57 5.93 14.88 -12.71
C ASP A 57 7.12 13.94 -12.47
N LEU A 58 6.99 12.70 -12.93
CA LEU A 58 8.00 11.67 -12.70
C LEU A 58 9.33 11.97 -13.39
N LYS A 59 9.32 12.71 -14.51
CA LYS A 59 10.58 13.13 -15.17
C LYS A 59 11.35 14.11 -14.30
N LYS A 60 10.66 15.09 -13.76
CA LYS A 60 11.24 16.10 -12.86
C LYS A 60 11.72 15.46 -11.57
N ILE A 61 10.94 14.52 -11.04
CA ILE A 61 11.27 13.78 -9.82
C ILE A 61 12.50 12.89 -10.04
N GLY A 62 12.61 12.25 -11.20
CA GLY A 62 13.76 11.38 -11.52
C GLY A 62 15.08 12.12 -11.57
N GLN A 63 15.06 13.44 -11.70
CA GLN A 63 16.26 14.28 -11.66
C GLN A 63 16.64 14.72 -10.25
N MET A 64 15.79 14.46 -9.27
CA MET A 64 16.07 14.83 -7.88
C MET A 64 17.07 13.87 -7.26
N LYS A 65 18.00 14.41 -6.47
CA LYS A 65 18.93 13.58 -5.72
C LYS A 65 18.22 12.93 -4.55
N LEU A 66 18.39 11.62 -4.45
CA LEU A 66 17.98 10.88 -3.26
C LEU A 66 19.06 10.99 -2.20
N LYS A 67 18.65 11.12 -0.95
CA LYS A 67 19.56 11.00 0.17
C LYS A 67 20.00 9.55 0.26
N GLU A 68 21.32 9.32 0.47
CA GLU A 68 21.80 7.98 0.77
C GLU A 68 21.28 7.57 2.15
N THR A 69 20.53 6.50 2.17
CA THR A 69 20.01 5.92 3.41
C THR A 69 20.29 4.42 3.37
N LYS A 70 21.22 3.98 4.21
CA LYS A 70 21.55 2.56 4.31
C LYS A 70 20.55 1.86 5.24
N GLY A 71 20.19 0.62 4.90
CA GLY A 71 19.43 -0.24 5.79
C GLY A 71 17.93 -0.01 5.83
N LEU A 72 17.34 0.60 4.80
CA LEU A 72 15.91 0.82 4.75
C LEU A 72 15.08 -0.39 4.27
N GLY A 73 15.75 -1.46 3.80
CA GLY A 73 15.04 -2.66 3.38
C GLY A 73 14.10 -2.47 2.19
N MET A 74 14.45 -1.57 1.27
CA MET A 74 13.58 -1.22 0.14
C MET A 74 13.26 -2.42 -0.75
N SER A 75 14.21 -3.33 -0.95
CA SER A 75 14.00 -4.52 -1.77
C SER A 75 12.89 -5.41 -1.21
N GLU A 76 12.81 -5.54 0.11
CA GLU A 76 11.74 -6.31 0.76
C GLU A 76 10.38 -5.67 0.58
N MET A 77 10.33 -4.34 0.62
CA MET A 77 9.09 -3.58 0.48
C MET A 77 8.56 -3.57 -0.93
N MET A 78 9.42 -3.82 -1.91
CA MET A 78 9.06 -3.87 -3.31
C MET A 78 8.81 -5.29 -3.82
N GLU A 79 8.68 -6.26 -2.94
CA GLU A 79 8.23 -7.59 -3.31
C GLU A 79 6.71 -7.58 -3.52
N ASP A 80 6.28 -8.22 -4.61
CA ASP A 80 4.86 -8.40 -4.86
C ASP A 80 4.30 -9.42 -3.85
N VAL A 81 3.16 -9.11 -3.28
CA VAL A 81 2.46 -10.05 -2.40
C VAL A 81 1.70 -11.02 -3.30
N PRO A 82 2.04 -12.33 -3.27
CA PRO A 82 1.36 -13.29 -4.14
C PRO A 82 -0.12 -13.38 -3.79
N PHE A 83 -0.94 -13.39 -4.83
CA PHE A 83 -2.38 -13.43 -4.71
C PHE A 83 -2.93 -14.65 -5.45
N SER A 84 -3.85 -15.37 -4.81
CA SER A 84 -4.53 -16.53 -5.41
C SER A 84 -6.04 -16.39 -5.24
N SER A 85 -6.79 -16.71 -6.30
CA SER A 85 -8.25 -16.71 -6.25
C SER A 85 -8.83 -17.76 -5.31
N ASP A 86 -8.01 -18.74 -4.89
CA ASP A 86 -8.45 -19.83 -4.01
C ASP A 86 -8.31 -19.52 -2.52
N MET A 87 -7.82 -18.36 -2.17
CA MET A 87 -7.54 -18.00 -0.79
C MET A 87 -8.81 -17.97 0.07
N SER A 88 -8.70 -18.48 1.29
CA SER A 88 -9.76 -18.36 2.28
C SER A 88 -9.94 -16.90 2.69
N TYR A 89 -11.09 -16.58 3.28
CA TYR A 89 -11.33 -15.24 3.80
C TYR A 89 -10.28 -14.84 4.84
N ALA A 90 -9.90 -15.75 5.73
CA ALA A 90 -8.85 -15.48 6.72
C ALA A 90 -7.51 -15.17 6.04
N ASP A 91 -7.16 -15.90 4.99
CA ASP A 91 -5.93 -15.66 4.24
C ASP A 91 -5.97 -14.33 3.50
N LEU A 92 -7.12 -13.95 2.94
CA LEU A 92 -7.31 -12.65 2.30
C LEU A 92 -7.06 -11.52 3.30
N LEU A 93 -7.60 -11.63 4.51
CA LEU A 93 -7.39 -10.62 5.54
C LEU A 93 -5.93 -10.54 5.97
N ARG A 94 -5.28 -11.69 6.19
CA ARG A 94 -3.86 -11.72 6.56
C ARG A 94 -2.99 -11.09 5.48
N MET A 95 -3.28 -11.40 4.22
CA MET A 95 -2.54 -10.84 3.08
C MET A 95 -2.75 -9.32 2.99
N ALA A 96 -4.00 -8.87 3.16
CA ALA A 96 -4.31 -7.45 3.14
C ALA A 96 -3.56 -6.68 4.23
N ILE A 97 -3.56 -7.21 5.46
CA ILE A 97 -2.83 -6.61 6.59
C ILE A 97 -1.34 -6.49 6.26
N LYS A 98 -0.74 -7.56 5.76
CA LYS A 98 0.67 -7.58 5.39
C LYS A 98 0.97 -6.60 4.26
N ASN A 99 0.08 -6.50 3.28
CA ASN A 99 0.24 -5.59 2.16
C ASN A 99 0.19 -4.12 2.63
N GLU A 100 -0.73 -3.79 3.53
CA GLU A 100 -0.82 -2.44 4.10
C GLU A 100 0.45 -2.09 4.90
N GLU A 101 0.97 -3.03 5.67
CA GLU A 101 2.21 -2.84 6.42
C GLU A 101 3.39 -2.55 5.49
N LYS A 102 3.50 -3.31 4.40
CA LYS A 102 4.56 -3.11 3.40
C LYS A 102 4.42 -1.73 2.72
N SER A 103 3.21 -1.32 2.39
CA SER A 103 2.95 -0.01 1.78
C SER A 103 3.32 1.12 2.72
N GLN A 104 2.95 1.00 3.99
CA GLN A 104 3.31 1.98 5.01
C GLN A 104 4.83 2.15 5.11
N ARG A 105 5.56 1.05 5.17
CA ARG A 105 7.03 1.07 5.24
C ARG A 105 7.65 1.67 3.98
N LEU A 106 7.10 1.32 2.81
CA LEU A 106 7.56 1.88 1.54
C LEU A 106 7.47 3.41 1.57
N TYR A 107 6.33 3.96 1.97
CA TYR A 107 6.13 5.39 2.00
C TYR A 107 7.00 6.09 3.05
N LEU A 108 7.12 5.52 4.25
CA LEU A 108 7.96 6.09 5.31
C LEU A 108 9.45 6.09 4.91
N ASN A 109 9.91 5.02 4.28
CA ASN A 109 11.31 4.93 3.88
C ASN A 109 11.61 5.81 2.67
N THR A 110 10.67 5.91 1.72
CA THR A 110 10.82 6.81 0.58
C THR A 110 10.83 8.26 1.03
N GLU A 111 10.00 8.61 2.01
CA GLU A 111 9.96 9.98 2.57
C GLU A 111 11.34 10.39 3.11
N LYS A 112 12.06 9.49 3.75
CA LYS A 112 13.40 9.78 4.28
C LYS A 112 14.43 10.01 3.19
N MET A 113 14.17 9.54 1.98
CA MET A 113 15.10 9.63 0.84
C MET A 113 14.87 10.88 0.01
N VAL A 114 13.72 11.52 0.11
CA VAL A 114 13.35 12.66 -0.73
C VAL A 114 13.55 13.99 0.01
N THR A 115 13.77 15.05 -0.76
CA THR A 115 13.97 16.40 -0.22
C THR A 115 12.86 17.36 -0.61
N GLU A 116 12.06 17.03 -1.62
CA GLU A 116 10.97 17.89 -2.09
C GLU A 116 9.83 17.92 -1.05
N PRO A 117 9.49 19.11 -0.51
CA PRO A 117 8.55 19.21 0.62
C PRO A 117 7.14 18.67 0.36
N ASN A 118 6.61 18.91 -0.82
CA ASN A 118 5.24 18.47 -1.15
C ASN A 118 5.18 16.95 -1.26
N LEU A 119 6.22 16.34 -1.84
CA LEU A 119 6.30 14.89 -1.94
C LEU A 119 6.49 14.25 -0.57
N LYS A 120 7.36 14.83 0.28
CA LYS A 120 7.54 14.35 1.66
C LYS A 120 6.21 14.34 2.41
N LYS A 121 5.44 15.42 2.29
CA LYS A 121 4.14 15.55 2.94
C LYS A 121 3.15 14.50 2.44
N LEU A 122 3.09 14.31 1.12
CA LEU A 122 2.20 13.29 0.55
C LEU A 122 2.56 11.90 1.06
N LEU A 123 3.85 11.56 1.04
CA LEU A 123 4.30 10.24 1.48
C LEU A 123 3.94 9.96 2.95
N LEU A 124 4.06 10.97 3.82
CA LEU A 124 3.66 10.83 5.22
C LEU A 124 2.15 10.64 5.37
N ILE A 125 1.35 11.36 4.58
CA ILE A 125 -0.11 11.21 4.58
C ILE A 125 -0.49 9.81 4.12
N LEU A 126 0.10 9.33 3.02
CA LEU A 126 -0.17 7.99 2.51
C LEU A 126 0.22 6.91 3.53
N ALA A 127 1.37 7.06 4.19
CA ALA A 127 1.80 6.13 5.22
C ALA A 127 0.80 6.08 6.38
N GLN A 128 0.26 7.22 6.79
CA GLN A 128 -0.73 7.28 7.85
C GLN A 128 -2.04 6.63 7.43
N GLU A 129 -2.49 6.85 6.20
CA GLU A 129 -3.70 6.23 5.69
C GLU A 129 -3.57 4.71 5.59
N GLU A 130 -2.40 4.21 5.13
CA GLU A 130 -2.14 2.76 5.10
C GLU A 130 -2.13 2.15 6.49
N SER A 131 -1.61 2.87 7.48
CA SER A 131 -1.64 2.44 8.89
C SER A 131 -3.07 2.32 9.41
N THR A 132 -3.93 3.27 9.05
CA THR A 132 -5.35 3.25 9.41
C THR A 132 -6.07 2.06 8.77
N HIS A 133 -5.79 1.77 7.50
CA HIS A 133 -6.33 0.61 6.80
C HIS A 133 -5.92 -0.69 7.50
N LYS A 134 -4.65 -0.78 7.89
CA LYS A 134 -4.13 -1.94 8.62
C LYS A 134 -4.91 -2.17 9.92
N GLU A 135 -5.14 -1.12 10.70
CA GLU A 135 -5.91 -1.21 11.94
C GLU A 135 -7.35 -1.68 11.69
N GLN A 136 -8.00 -1.17 10.65
CA GLN A 136 -9.35 -1.59 10.26
C GLN A 136 -9.38 -3.08 9.91
N LEU A 137 -8.41 -3.54 9.14
CA LEU A 137 -8.32 -4.94 8.72
C LEU A 137 -8.02 -5.86 9.90
N GLU A 138 -7.14 -5.43 10.81
CA GLU A 138 -6.85 -6.18 12.02
C GLU A 138 -8.09 -6.33 12.91
N LYS A 139 -8.90 -5.28 13.01
CA LYS A 139 -10.16 -5.32 13.74
C LYS A 139 -11.15 -6.31 13.11
N ILE A 140 -11.27 -6.31 11.78
CA ILE A 140 -12.11 -7.27 11.06
C ILE A 140 -11.61 -8.70 11.31
N TYR A 141 -10.30 -8.91 11.26
CA TYR A 141 -9.70 -10.22 11.51
C TYR A 141 -10.03 -10.70 12.92
N ASP A 142 -9.89 -9.84 13.92
CA ASP A 142 -10.20 -10.19 15.31
C ASP A 142 -11.68 -10.54 15.49
N GLU A 143 -12.57 -9.79 14.85
CA GLU A 143 -14.01 -9.99 14.99
C GLU A 143 -14.51 -11.21 14.20
N ASP A 144 -14.03 -11.41 12.98
CA ASP A 144 -14.57 -12.45 12.10
C ASP A 144 -13.83 -13.77 12.21
N ILE A 145 -12.56 -13.76 12.57
CA ILE A 145 -11.72 -14.97 12.58
C ILE A 145 -11.40 -15.42 13.99
N LEU A 146 -10.88 -14.53 14.84
CA LEU A 146 -10.40 -14.93 16.18
C LEU A 146 -11.50 -15.11 17.21
N LYS A 147 -12.64 -14.44 17.09
CA LYS A 147 -13.73 -14.56 18.05
C LYS A 147 -14.44 -15.91 18.06
N GLU A 148 -14.22 -16.73 17.06
CA GLU A 148 -14.82 -18.07 16.97
C GLU A 148 -14.03 -19.13 17.73
N PHE A 149 -12.93 -18.74 18.35
CA PHE A 149 -12.07 -19.67 19.12
C PHE A 149 -12.11 -19.40 20.60
#